data_425c3a82e6274fe4e7b51f9346a33f00
#
_entry.id   425c3a82e6274fe4e7b51f9346a33f00
#
_cell.length_a   1.000
_cell.length_b   1.000
_cell.length_c   1.000
_cell.angle_alpha   90.00
_cell.angle_beta   90.00
_cell.angle_gamma   90.00
#
_symmetry.space_group_name_H-M   'P 1'
#
loop_
_entity.id
_entity.type
_entity.pdbx_description
1 polymer ?
#
loop_
_entity_poly.entity_id
_entity_poly.type
_entity_poly.pdbx_seq_one_letter_code
_entity_poly.pdbx_strand_id
1 'polypeptide(L)'
;SDRVGGAVGFNMRTGNYHVFKAKAVIVAAGGASHIFKPRAVGEGMGRTWYAPWSNGSAYALPIMAGAKMTQMENRIVLTRFKDGYGPVGAYFLHLKTYTENGNGENYEKKWYEETKKLVGEYIDHVPVPTCLRNHAFIEEVKAGRGPIHMVTKEAFQDPHMETVGWENFLGMTVGQAVVWASQNIDPKYTNPELTTSEPYVMGSHATCSGAWVSGPE
;
A
#
# COMPACT_ATOMS: atom_id res chain seq x y z
N SER A 1 12.06 25.33 27.16
CA SER A 1 13.22 24.64 26.56
C SER A 1 12.80 24.10 25.20
N ASP A 2 13.47 24.52 24.14
CA ASP A 2 13.18 24.15 22.76
C ASP A 2 13.83 22.82 22.35
N ARG A 3 13.96 21.89 23.31
CA ARG A 3 14.67 20.64 23.13
C ARG A 3 13.82 19.46 23.55
N VAL A 4 13.76 18.45 22.70
CA VAL A 4 13.24 17.12 23.08
C VAL A 4 14.20 16.46 24.07
N GLY A 5 13.73 16.17 25.26
CA GLY A 5 14.51 15.59 26.37
C GLY A 5 14.32 14.10 26.58
N GLY A 6 13.47 13.47 25.77
CA GLY A 6 13.13 12.07 25.91
C GLY A 6 11.74 11.72 25.43
N ALA A 7 11.19 10.63 25.92
CA ALA A 7 9.84 10.18 25.63
C ALA A 7 9.16 9.63 26.89
N VAL A 8 7.83 9.58 26.85
CA VAL A 8 7.01 8.93 27.88
C VAL A 8 6.20 7.80 27.25
N GLY A 9 5.91 6.79 28.03
CA GLY A 9 5.10 5.66 27.58
C GLY A 9 4.52 4.92 28.76
N PHE A 10 3.70 3.94 28.50
CA PHE A 10 3.15 3.05 29.53
C PHE A 10 3.23 1.59 29.07
N ASN A 11 3.41 0.73 30.03
CA ASN A 11 3.41 -0.70 29.79
C ASN A 11 1.96 -1.20 29.74
N MET A 12 1.56 -1.73 28.59
CA MET A 12 0.18 -2.19 28.34
C MET A 12 -0.24 -3.38 29.23
N ARG A 13 0.71 -4.17 29.74
CA ARG A 13 0.42 -5.31 30.61
C ARG A 13 0.33 -4.93 32.09
N THR A 14 1.18 -4.02 32.52
CA THR A 14 1.28 -3.65 33.95
C THR A 14 0.63 -2.31 34.28
N GLY A 15 0.34 -1.47 33.27
CA GLY A 15 -0.14 -0.10 33.43
C GLY A 15 0.92 0.88 33.94
N ASN A 16 2.14 0.45 34.16
CA ASN A 16 3.19 1.30 34.70
C ASN A 16 3.59 2.39 33.69
N TYR A 17 3.75 3.60 34.19
CA TYR A 17 4.25 4.73 33.42
C TYR A 17 5.77 4.72 33.39
N HIS A 18 6.33 4.99 32.21
CA HIS A 18 7.78 5.06 32.01
C HIS A 18 8.16 6.43 31.43
N VAL A 19 9.20 7.02 32.00
CA VAL A 19 9.82 8.25 31.51
C VAL A 19 11.24 7.92 31.05
N PHE A 20 11.50 8.06 29.77
CA PHE A 20 12.80 7.83 29.17
C PHE A 20 13.50 9.17 28.94
N LYS A 21 14.53 9.46 29.73
CA LYS A 21 15.38 10.63 29.50
C LYS A 21 16.42 10.28 28.46
N ALA A 22 16.52 11.06 27.40
CA ALA A 22 17.44 10.80 26.27
C ALA A 22 18.03 12.09 25.71
N LYS A 23 19.24 11.99 25.18
CA LYS A 23 19.89 13.08 24.47
C LYS A 23 19.35 13.27 23.06
N ALA A 24 18.81 12.21 22.46
CA ALA A 24 18.16 12.18 21.16
C ALA A 24 17.02 11.18 21.17
N VAL A 25 16.00 11.44 20.34
CA VAL A 25 14.85 10.56 20.15
C VAL A 25 14.69 10.31 18.64
N ILE A 26 14.63 9.04 18.25
CA ILE A 26 14.34 8.62 16.88
C ILE A 26 12.89 8.18 16.82
N VAL A 27 12.10 8.82 15.97
CA VAL A 27 10.71 8.45 15.73
C VAL A 27 10.65 7.47 14.55
N ALA A 28 10.33 6.21 14.84
CA ALA A 28 10.20 5.12 13.88
C ALA A 28 8.89 4.34 14.12
N ALA A 29 7.79 5.08 14.31
CA ALA A 29 6.50 4.54 14.75
C ALA A 29 5.59 4.07 13.60
N GLY A 30 6.14 3.85 12.42
CA GLY A 30 5.41 3.33 11.25
C GLY A 30 4.52 4.38 10.58
N GLY A 31 3.52 3.93 9.86
CA GLY A 31 2.62 4.78 9.09
C GLY A 31 1.35 5.19 9.81
N ALA A 32 0.34 5.58 9.02
CA ALA A 32 -0.94 6.07 9.50
C ALA A 32 -2.10 5.47 8.71
N SER A 33 -2.38 4.21 8.94
CA SER A 33 -3.45 3.47 8.24
C SER A 33 -4.80 3.52 8.95
N HIS A 34 -4.84 3.84 10.24
CA HIS A 34 -6.05 3.84 11.07
C HIS A 34 -6.42 5.21 11.63
N ILE A 35 -6.18 6.28 10.88
CA ILE A 35 -6.55 7.64 11.30
C ILE A 35 -7.88 8.11 10.71
N PHE A 36 -8.35 7.47 9.64
CA PHE A 36 -9.63 7.82 9.02
C PHE A 36 -10.75 6.96 9.59
N LYS A 37 -11.82 7.64 10.01
CA LYS A 37 -13.04 6.96 10.40
C LYS A 37 -13.73 6.41 9.15
N PRO A 38 -14.13 5.13 9.13
CA PRO A 38 -14.96 4.59 8.07
C PRO A 38 -16.26 5.38 7.90
N ARG A 39 -16.72 5.54 6.67
CA ARG A 39 -17.99 6.23 6.35
C ARG A 39 -19.20 5.35 6.62
N ALA A 40 -19.04 4.05 6.51
CA ALA A 40 -20.10 3.08 6.70
C ALA A 40 -19.61 1.85 7.49
N VAL A 41 -20.57 1.10 8.04
CA VAL A 41 -20.29 -0.17 8.71
C VAL A 41 -19.67 -1.15 7.71
N GLY A 42 -18.58 -1.79 8.11
CA GLY A 42 -17.82 -2.73 7.26
C GLY A 42 -16.82 -2.07 6.32
N GLU A 43 -16.89 -0.76 6.11
CA GLU A 43 -15.87 -0.05 5.34
C GLU A 43 -14.51 -0.14 6.03
N GLY A 44 -13.51 -0.61 5.31
CA GLY A 44 -12.15 -0.77 5.81
C GLY A 44 -11.93 -1.93 6.79
N MET A 45 -12.96 -2.58 7.28
CA MET A 45 -12.83 -3.72 8.18
C MET A 45 -12.22 -4.94 7.45
N GLY A 46 -11.14 -5.48 8.05
CA GLY A 46 -10.37 -6.57 7.44
C GLY A 46 -9.64 -6.20 6.15
N ARG A 47 -9.65 -4.92 5.79
CA ARG A 47 -9.05 -4.39 4.55
C ARG A 47 -7.92 -3.42 4.80
N THR A 48 -7.52 -3.28 6.04
CA THR A 48 -6.44 -2.39 6.42
C THR A 48 -5.11 -3.02 6.11
N TRP A 49 -4.25 -2.26 5.47
CA TRP A 49 -2.98 -2.75 5.00
C TRP A 49 -1.96 -2.58 6.09
N TYR A 50 -1.72 -2.16 6.95
CA TYR A 50 -0.73 -2.11 8.03
C TYR A 50 -1.30 -2.60 9.36
N ALA A 51 -0.40 -2.75 10.30
CA ALA A 51 -0.79 -3.05 11.66
C ALA A 51 -1.86 -2.08 12.17
N PRO A 52 -2.90 -2.56 12.87
CA PRO A 52 -3.97 -1.71 13.39
C PRO A 52 -3.49 -0.59 14.31
N TRP A 53 -2.33 -0.76 14.90
CA TRP A 53 -1.68 0.21 15.78
C TRP A 53 -0.98 1.35 15.04
N SER A 54 -0.86 1.28 13.71
CA SER A 54 -0.34 2.37 12.87
C SER A 54 -1.38 3.49 12.75
N ASN A 55 -1.61 4.18 13.84
CA ASN A 55 -2.66 5.18 14.02
C ASN A 55 -2.17 6.64 13.94
N GLY A 56 -1.00 6.86 13.34
CA GLY A 56 -0.47 8.19 13.10
C GLY A 56 0.47 8.74 14.17
N SER A 57 0.95 7.92 15.12
CA SER A 57 1.92 8.38 16.13
C SER A 57 3.20 8.93 15.49
N ALA A 58 3.63 8.38 14.34
CA ALA A 58 4.77 8.86 13.59
C ALA A 58 4.59 10.29 13.03
N TYR A 59 3.38 10.79 12.96
CA TYR A 59 3.06 12.17 12.60
C TYR A 59 2.82 13.02 13.85
N ALA A 60 2.04 12.52 14.78
CA ALA A 60 1.66 13.25 15.98
C ALA A 60 2.89 13.61 16.84
N LEU A 61 3.81 12.68 17.07
CA LEU A 61 4.98 12.91 17.91
C LEU A 61 5.90 14.02 17.36
N PRO A 62 6.30 14.02 16.07
CA PRO A 62 7.07 15.12 15.51
C PRO A 62 6.31 16.46 15.55
N ILE A 63 5.01 16.49 15.25
CA ILE A 63 4.20 17.71 15.33
C ILE A 63 4.21 18.28 16.74
N MET A 64 3.99 17.45 17.75
CA MET A 64 4.03 17.87 19.15
C MET A 64 5.41 18.36 19.58
N ALA A 65 6.47 17.86 18.95
CA ALA A 65 7.84 18.32 19.16
C ALA A 65 8.21 19.59 18.36
N GLY A 66 7.27 20.14 17.57
CA GLY A 66 7.49 21.34 16.75
C GLY A 66 8.17 21.10 15.41
N ALA A 67 8.28 19.85 14.95
CA ALA A 67 8.84 19.55 13.65
C ALA A 67 7.94 20.05 12.51
N LYS A 68 8.55 20.50 11.43
CA LYS A 68 7.84 20.76 10.18
C LYS A 68 7.47 19.45 9.51
N MET A 69 6.29 19.42 8.90
CA MET A 69 5.79 18.26 8.17
C MET A 69 5.72 18.57 6.68
N THR A 70 5.80 17.53 5.86
CA THR A 70 5.69 17.64 4.40
C THR A 70 4.66 16.67 3.85
N GLN A 71 4.01 17.06 2.76
CA GLN A 71 3.06 16.26 1.97
C GLN A 71 1.92 15.64 2.79
N MET A 72 1.46 16.34 3.81
CA MET A 72 0.40 15.87 4.72
C MET A 72 -0.98 15.78 4.03
N GLU A 73 -1.15 16.41 2.88
CA GLU A 73 -2.33 16.33 2.03
C GLU A 73 -2.41 15.04 1.22
N ASN A 74 -1.30 14.31 1.08
CA ASN A 74 -1.25 13.11 0.26
C ASN A 74 -2.05 11.97 0.90
N ARG A 75 -2.99 11.45 0.14
CA ARG A 75 -3.74 10.24 0.44
C ARG A 75 -3.50 9.22 -0.65
N ILE A 76 -3.31 7.99 -0.25
CA ILE A 76 -3.12 6.89 -1.19
C ILE A 76 -4.34 5.99 -1.13
N VAL A 77 -4.95 5.79 -2.29
CA VAL A 77 -5.89 4.70 -2.53
C VAL A 77 -5.12 3.60 -3.23
N LEU A 78 -4.96 2.49 -2.54
CA LEU A 78 -4.17 1.39 -3.05
C LEU A 78 -5.02 0.48 -3.92
N THR A 79 -4.46 0.06 -5.06
CA THR A 79 -4.98 -1.12 -5.75
C THR A 79 -4.74 -2.34 -4.88
N ARG A 80 -5.76 -3.15 -4.67
CA ARG A 80 -5.74 -4.36 -3.86
C ARG A 80 -6.62 -5.45 -4.46
N PHE A 81 -6.47 -6.66 -3.97
CA PHE A 81 -7.41 -7.71 -4.32
C PHE A 81 -8.79 -7.40 -3.75
N LYS A 82 -9.83 -7.62 -4.54
CA LYS A 82 -11.20 -7.45 -4.11
C LYS A 82 -11.47 -8.35 -2.90
N ASP A 83 -12.10 -7.80 -1.90
CA ASP A 83 -12.43 -8.47 -0.64
C ASP A 83 -11.22 -9.10 0.08
N GLY A 84 -10.03 -8.62 -0.22
CA GLY A 84 -8.78 -9.16 0.28
C GLY A 84 -7.91 -8.16 1.03
N TYR A 85 -6.69 -8.59 1.31
CA TYR A 85 -5.68 -7.82 2.02
C TYR A 85 -4.70 -7.16 1.08
N GLY A 86 -4.18 -6.04 1.54
CA GLY A 86 -2.96 -5.45 1.10
C GLY A 86 -2.90 -4.98 -0.34
N PRO A 87 -1.88 -4.21 -0.62
CA PRO A 87 -1.62 -3.67 -1.95
C PRO A 87 -1.06 -4.75 -2.87
N VAL A 88 -1.38 -4.63 -4.12
CA VAL A 88 -0.93 -5.58 -5.14
C VAL A 88 0.42 -5.23 -5.76
N GLY A 89 0.97 -4.03 -5.50
CA GLY A 89 2.19 -3.56 -6.15
C GLY A 89 3.37 -4.51 -6.05
N ALA A 90 3.62 -5.05 -4.86
CA ALA A 90 4.68 -6.02 -4.64
C ALA A 90 4.41 -7.37 -5.33
N TYR A 91 3.15 -7.74 -5.51
CA TYR A 91 2.77 -8.98 -6.20
C TYR A 91 3.09 -8.94 -7.67
N PHE A 92 2.94 -7.78 -8.32
CA PHE A 92 3.39 -7.59 -9.69
C PHE A 92 4.88 -7.87 -9.85
N LEU A 93 5.68 -7.49 -8.86
CA LEU A 93 7.12 -7.75 -8.87
C LEU A 93 7.45 -9.23 -8.68
N HIS A 94 6.80 -9.90 -7.72
CA HIS A 94 7.10 -11.30 -7.41
C HIS A 94 6.55 -12.27 -8.45
N LEU A 95 5.32 -12.02 -8.94
CA LEU A 95 4.67 -12.89 -9.92
C LEU A 95 4.91 -12.44 -11.36
N LYS A 96 5.59 -11.30 -11.58
CA LYS A 96 5.86 -10.73 -12.92
C LYS A 96 4.60 -10.66 -13.78
N THR A 97 3.50 -10.26 -13.18
CA THR A 97 2.18 -10.22 -13.81
C THR A 97 1.79 -8.81 -14.24
N TYR A 98 0.71 -8.70 -14.97
CA TYR A 98 0.10 -7.45 -15.42
C TYR A 98 -1.40 -7.46 -15.14
N THR A 99 -2.11 -6.38 -15.49
CA THR A 99 -3.57 -6.30 -15.37
C THR A 99 -4.27 -6.36 -16.70
N GLU A 100 -5.47 -6.95 -16.70
CA GLU A 100 -6.42 -6.92 -17.82
C GLU A 100 -7.74 -6.29 -17.37
N ASN A 101 -8.42 -5.64 -18.31
CA ASN A 101 -9.76 -5.13 -18.10
C ASN A 101 -10.83 -6.21 -18.31
N GLY A 102 -12.11 -5.85 -18.13
CA GLY A 102 -13.23 -6.78 -18.27
C GLY A 102 -13.41 -7.34 -19.70
N ASN A 103 -12.75 -6.76 -20.69
CA ASN A 103 -12.72 -7.26 -22.06
C ASN A 103 -11.56 -8.23 -22.32
N GLY A 104 -10.71 -8.49 -21.30
CA GLY A 104 -9.51 -9.31 -21.45
C GLY A 104 -8.34 -8.59 -22.13
N GLU A 105 -8.34 -7.25 -22.15
CA GLU A 105 -7.31 -6.45 -22.78
C GLU A 105 -6.26 -5.99 -21.78
N ASN A 106 -4.98 -6.16 -22.12
CA ASN A 106 -3.89 -5.52 -21.38
C ASN A 106 -3.87 -4.02 -21.70
N TYR A 107 -4.54 -3.26 -20.86
CA TYR A 107 -4.64 -1.81 -21.04
C TYR A 107 -3.37 -1.06 -20.58
N GLU A 108 -2.47 -1.68 -19.82
CA GLU A 108 -1.27 -1.03 -19.30
C GLU A 108 -0.36 -0.50 -20.40
N LYS A 109 -0.24 -1.24 -21.51
CA LYS A 109 0.58 -0.82 -22.67
C LYS A 109 0.07 0.47 -23.29
N LYS A 110 -1.24 0.57 -23.49
CA LYS A 110 -1.88 1.78 -24.02
C LYS A 110 -1.68 2.95 -23.07
N TRP A 111 -1.95 2.74 -21.80
CA TRP A 111 -1.77 3.75 -20.75
C TRP A 111 -0.33 4.18 -20.59
N TYR A 112 0.61 3.27 -20.74
CA TYR A 112 2.03 3.60 -20.73
C TYR A 112 2.36 4.64 -21.80
N GLU A 113 1.96 4.41 -23.05
CA GLU A 113 2.20 5.32 -24.16
C GLU A 113 1.51 6.68 -24.01
N GLU A 114 0.28 6.69 -23.52
CA GLU A 114 -0.45 7.92 -23.25
C GLU A 114 0.17 8.71 -22.10
N THR A 115 0.55 8.04 -21.02
CA THR A 115 1.14 8.67 -19.85
C THR A 115 2.55 9.18 -20.13
N LYS A 116 3.32 8.50 -20.96
CA LYS A 116 4.64 8.95 -21.41
C LYS A 116 4.59 10.33 -22.07
N LYS A 117 3.53 10.61 -22.82
CA LYS A 117 3.32 11.94 -23.41
C LYS A 117 3.08 13.03 -22.38
N LEU A 118 2.53 12.68 -21.22
CA LEU A 118 2.20 13.62 -20.14
C LEU A 118 3.36 13.85 -19.16
N VAL A 119 4.05 12.77 -18.78
CA VAL A 119 5.05 12.81 -17.71
C VAL A 119 6.50 12.68 -18.18
N GLY A 120 6.70 12.49 -19.50
CA GLY A 120 8.03 12.39 -20.11
C GLY A 120 8.84 11.21 -19.54
N GLU A 121 10.12 11.46 -19.31
CA GLU A 121 11.07 10.44 -18.86
C GLU A 121 10.77 9.86 -17.48
N TYR A 122 9.93 10.49 -16.67
CA TYR A 122 9.57 9.95 -15.35
C TYR A 122 8.89 8.58 -15.41
N ILE A 123 8.27 8.23 -16.55
CA ILE A 123 7.64 6.92 -16.70
C ILE A 123 8.65 5.81 -17.00
N ASP A 124 9.82 6.15 -17.51
CA ASP A 124 10.86 5.18 -17.87
C ASP A 124 11.56 4.61 -16.63
N HIS A 125 11.27 5.17 -15.45
CA HIS A 125 11.68 4.56 -14.18
C HIS A 125 10.90 3.26 -13.92
N VAL A 126 11.64 2.19 -13.68
CA VAL A 126 11.07 0.87 -13.39
C VAL A 126 11.17 0.61 -11.87
N PRO A 127 10.10 0.24 -11.21
CA PRO A 127 8.73 0.01 -11.74
C PRO A 127 7.99 1.33 -12.01
N VAL A 128 7.02 1.28 -12.91
CA VAL A 128 6.11 2.40 -13.18
C VAL A 128 5.51 2.91 -11.86
N PRO A 129 5.51 4.23 -11.62
CA PRO A 129 4.96 4.80 -10.38
C PRO A 129 3.54 4.32 -10.09
N THR A 130 3.30 3.89 -8.86
CA THR A 130 2.02 3.30 -8.44
C THR A 130 0.84 4.24 -8.67
N CYS A 131 1.03 5.56 -8.53
CA CYS A 131 -0.02 6.55 -8.80
C CYS A 131 -0.49 6.52 -10.26
N LEU A 132 0.41 6.34 -11.21
CA LEU A 132 0.07 6.26 -12.64
C LEU A 132 -0.65 4.96 -12.96
N ARG A 133 -0.22 3.85 -12.38
CA ARG A 133 -0.91 2.56 -12.52
C ARG A 133 -2.32 2.62 -11.95
N ASN A 134 -2.48 3.19 -10.76
CA ASN A 134 -3.80 3.35 -10.14
C ASN A 134 -4.69 4.29 -10.94
N HIS A 135 -4.14 5.33 -11.54
CA HIS A 135 -4.89 6.22 -12.41
C HIS A 135 -5.42 5.49 -13.64
N ALA A 136 -4.57 4.75 -14.34
CA ALA A 136 -4.96 3.92 -15.47
C ALA A 136 -6.10 2.94 -15.12
N PHE A 137 -5.97 2.27 -13.97
CA PHE A 137 -7.00 1.38 -13.45
C PHE A 137 -8.35 2.11 -13.27
N ILE A 138 -8.34 3.27 -12.62
CA ILE A 138 -9.56 4.05 -12.36
C ILE A 138 -10.22 4.49 -13.66
N GLU A 139 -9.44 4.91 -14.64
CA GLU A 139 -9.98 5.34 -15.95
C GLU A 139 -10.60 4.16 -16.72
N GLU A 140 -10.04 2.97 -16.65
CA GLU A 140 -10.67 1.77 -17.23
C GLU A 140 -12.04 1.48 -16.56
N VAL A 141 -12.11 1.56 -15.24
CA VAL A 141 -13.38 1.36 -14.51
C VAL A 141 -14.41 2.43 -14.85
N LYS A 142 -14.01 3.71 -14.91
CA LYS A 142 -14.89 4.84 -15.29
C LYS A 142 -15.40 4.70 -16.70
N ALA A 143 -14.60 4.15 -17.59
CA ALA A 143 -14.99 3.89 -18.99
C ALA A 143 -15.89 2.65 -19.16
N GLY A 144 -16.29 2.00 -18.05
CA GLY A 144 -17.16 0.82 -18.08
C GLY A 144 -16.46 -0.46 -18.53
N ARG A 145 -15.13 -0.49 -18.51
CA ARG A 145 -14.33 -1.67 -18.88
C ARG A 145 -13.85 -2.48 -17.67
N GLY A 146 -14.45 -2.28 -16.51
CA GLY A 146 -14.28 -3.21 -15.36
C GLY A 146 -15.05 -4.53 -15.58
N PRO A 147 -14.81 -5.55 -14.74
CA PRO A 147 -13.84 -5.58 -13.65
C PRO A 147 -12.38 -5.67 -14.13
N ILE A 148 -11.45 -5.34 -13.24
CA ILE A 148 -10.02 -5.44 -13.54
C ILE A 148 -9.46 -6.67 -12.83
N HIS A 149 -8.64 -7.44 -13.53
CA HIS A 149 -8.03 -8.64 -12.99
C HIS A 149 -6.51 -8.59 -13.07
N MET A 150 -5.85 -9.22 -12.11
CA MET A 150 -4.43 -9.53 -12.19
C MET A 150 -4.25 -10.83 -12.97
N VAL A 151 -3.45 -10.82 -14.02
CA VAL A 151 -3.23 -12.00 -14.88
C VAL A 151 -2.21 -12.92 -14.23
N THR A 152 -2.68 -13.75 -13.32
CA THR A 152 -1.85 -14.72 -12.58
C THR A 152 -1.73 -16.06 -13.31
N LYS A 153 -2.75 -16.47 -14.05
CA LYS A 153 -2.75 -17.75 -14.78
C LYS A 153 -1.57 -17.89 -15.74
N GLU A 154 -1.24 -16.84 -16.46
CA GLU A 154 -0.07 -16.84 -17.35
C GLU A 154 1.24 -16.87 -16.55
N ALA A 155 1.32 -16.10 -15.46
CA ALA A 155 2.51 -16.08 -14.62
C ALA A 155 2.86 -17.48 -14.08
N PHE A 156 1.86 -18.24 -13.68
CA PHE A 156 2.04 -19.59 -13.17
C PHE A 156 2.33 -20.66 -14.24
N GLN A 157 2.38 -20.30 -15.51
CA GLN A 157 2.93 -21.20 -16.55
C GLN A 157 4.46 -21.28 -16.48
N ASP A 158 5.11 -20.31 -15.87
CA ASP A 158 6.54 -20.37 -15.57
C ASP A 158 6.77 -21.20 -14.30
N PRO A 159 7.50 -22.32 -14.37
CA PRO A 159 7.78 -23.18 -13.21
C PRO A 159 8.50 -22.44 -12.07
N HIS A 160 9.28 -21.41 -12.39
CA HIS A 160 9.93 -20.58 -11.37
C HIS A 160 8.91 -19.71 -10.63
N MET A 161 7.89 -19.18 -11.31
CA MET A 161 6.81 -18.43 -10.68
C MET A 161 5.90 -19.36 -9.86
N GLU A 162 5.66 -20.58 -10.32
CA GLU A 162 4.85 -21.57 -9.60
C GLU A 162 5.47 -21.99 -8.25
N THR A 163 6.79 -21.96 -8.15
CA THR A 163 7.54 -22.33 -6.94
C THR A 163 8.04 -21.09 -6.20
N VAL A 164 9.16 -20.52 -6.63
CA VAL A 164 9.84 -19.42 -5.93
C VAL A 164 8.98 -18.14 -5.89
N GLY A 165 8.30 -17.81 -6.98
CA GLY A 165 7.39 -16.67 -7.02
C GLY A 165 6.24 -16.81 -6.02
N TRP A 166 5.67 -18.01 -5.94
CA TRP A 166 4.60 -18.33 -5.00
C TRP A 166 5.08 -18.33 -3.54
N GLU A 167 6.23 -18.89 -3.24
CA GLU A 167 6.82 -18.85 -1.90
C GLU A 167 7.09 -17.40 -1.44
N ASN A 168 7.64 -16.57 -2.32
CA ASN A 168 7.84 -15.16 -2.04
C ASN A 168 6.52 -14.42 -1.79
N PHE A 169 5.48 -14.72 -2.55
CA PHE A 169 4.15 -14.19 -2.34
C PHE A 169 3.59 -14.60 -0.97
N LEU A 170 3.68 -15.86 -0.60
CA LEU A 170 3.23 -16.37 0.71
C LEU A 170 4.03 -15.73 1.85
N GLY A 171 5.34 -15.56 1.67
CA GLY A 171 6.20 -14.87 2.63
C GLY A 171 5.78 -13.42 2.89
N MET A 172 5.23 -12.75 1.88
CA MET A 172 4.70 -11.39 2.04
C MET A 172 3.30 -11.35 2.64
N THR A 173 2.43 -12.26 2.25
CA THR A 173 1.03 -12.18 2.64
C THR A 173 0.29 -13.54 2.55
N VAL A 174 0.58 -14.39 3.48
CA VAL A 174 -0.20 -15.63 3.65
C VAL A 174 -1.70 -15.33 3.87
N GLY A 175 -2.02 -14.20 4.49
CA GLY A 175 -3.42 -13.79 4.72
C GLY A 175 -4.23 -13.66 3.43
N GLN A 176 -3.63 -13.18 2.34
CA GLN A 176 -4.31 -13.11 1.05
C GLN A 176 -4.57 -14.51 0.47
N ALA A 177 -3.64 -15.43 0.59
CA ALA A 177 -3.83 -16.81 0.14
C ALA A 177 -4.96 -17.49 0.92
N VAL A 178 -5.07 -17.25 2.22
CA VAL A 178 -6.19 -17.76 3.05
C VAL A 178 -7.53 -17.17 2.59
N VAL A 179 -7.58 -15.87 2.29
CA VAL A 179 -8.81 -15.25 1.74
C VAL A 179 -9.21 -15.88 0.41
N TRP A 180 -8.26 -16.05 -0.50
CA TRP A 180 -8.53 -16.72 -1.78
C TRP A 180 -9.02 -18.16 -1.59
N ALA A 181 -8.38 -18.92 -0.71
CA ALA A 181 -8.81 -20.27 -0.41
C ALA A 181 -10.26 -20.30 0.14
N SER A 182 -10.64 -19.35 0.99
CA SER A 182 -12.00 -19.22 1.51
C SER A 182 -13.05 -18.87 0.44
N GLN A 183 -12.61 -18.26 -0.66
CA GLN A 183 -13.45 -17.86 -1.79
C GLN A 183 -13.40 -18.85 -2.96
N ASN A 184 -12.70 -19.97 -2.80
CA ASN A 184 -12.42 -20.95 -3.86
C ASN A 184 -11.69 -20.31 -5.07
N ILE A 185 -10.84 -19.33 -4.81
CA ILE A 185 -9.97 -18.72 -5.82
C ILE A 185 -8.60 -19.38 -5.73
N ASP A 186 -8.20 -20.07 -6.80
CA ASP A 186 -6.83 -20.50 -7.01
C ASP A 186 -6.21 -19.62 -8.09
N PRO A 187 -5.20 -18.79 -7.77
CA PRO A 187 -4.61 -17.85 -8.73
C PRO A 187 -3.88 -18.54 -9.89
N LYS A 188 -3.61 -19.84 -9.80
CA LYS A 188 -3.10 -20.64 -10.92
C LYS A 188 -4.13 -20.85 -12.03
N TYR A 189 -5.40 -20.83 -11.67
CA TYR A 189 -6.53 -21.14 -12.58
C TYR A 189 -7.49 -19.98 -12.76
N THR A 190 -7.48 -19.02 -11.84
CA THR A 190 -8.40 -17.89 -11.86
C THR A 190 -7.65 -16.58 -11.67
N ASN A 191 -7.78 -15.65 -12.59
CA ASN A 191 -7.23 -14.31 -12.43
C ASN A 191 -8.04 -13.56 -11.36
N PRO A 192 -7.43 -13.19 -10.22
CA PRO A 192 -8.15 -12.53 -9.14
C PRO A 192 -8.54 -11.10 -9.50
N GLU A 193 -9.75 -10.69 -9.13
CA GLU A 193 -10.25 -9.34 -9.30
C GLU A 193 -9.54 -8.35 -8.37
N LEU A 194 -9.29 -7.16 -8.89
CA LEU A 194 -8.68 -6.04 -8.20
C LEU A 194 -9.70 -4.93 -7.93
N THR A 195 -9.42 -4.12 -6.92
CA THR A 195 -10.18 -2.92 -6.61
C THR A 195 -9.26 -1.79 -6.12
N THR A 196 -9.68 -0.54 -6.37
CA THR A 196 -9.00 0.66 -5.88
C THR A 196 -9.87 1.49 -4.94
N SER A 197 -11.07 1.02 -4.64
CA SER A 197 -12.09 1.87 -4.02
C SER A 197 -11.86 2.16 -2.53
N GLU A 198 -11.20 1.27 -1.79
CA GLU A 198 -11.05 1.38 -0.33
C GLU A 198 -10.03 0.38 0.22
N PRO A 199 -9.48 0.60 1.44
CA PRO A 199 -9.51 1.80 2.26
C PRO A 199 -8.48 2.84 1.85
N TYR A 200 -8.67 4.07 2.29
CA TYR A 200 -7.65 5.11 2.20
C TYR A 200 -6.56 4.89 3.23
N VAL A 201 -5.32 5.11 2.83
CA VAL A 201 -4.19 5.24 3.75
C VAL A 201 -3.54 6.60 3.55
N MET A 202 -3.35 7.32 4.65
CA MET A 202 -2.64 8.59 4.58
C MET A 202 -1.15 8.31 4.51
N GLY A 203 -0.52 8.72 3.41
CA GLY A 203 0.92 8.85 3.25
C GLY A 203 1.80 7.78 3.88
N SER A 204 1.20 6.68 4.28
CA SER A 204 1.83 5.67 5.12
C SER A 204 2.74 4.74 4.35
N HIS A 205 2.68 4.77 3.05
CA HIS A 205 3.66 4.07 2.25
C HIS A 205 4.92 4.93 2.21
N ALA A 206 6.05 4.31 2.47
CA ALA A 206 7.34 4.96 2.57
C ALA A 206 7.45 6.15 1.59
N THR A 207 7.78 7.31 2.11
CA THR A 207 8.05 8.55 1.36
C THR A 207 6.86 9.41 0.93
N CYS A 208 5.60 9.05 1.21
CA CYS A 208 4.49 9.88 0.75
C CYS A 208 4.24 11.12 1.61
N SER A 209 4.49 11.05 2.91
CA SER A 209 4.41 12.18 3.83
C SER A 209 5.18 11.90 5.11
N GLY A 210 5.51 12.92 5.87
CA GLY A 210 6.23 12.76 7.12
C GLY A 210 6.87 14.04 7.65
N ALA A 211 7.79 13.89 8.59
CA ALA A 211 8.58 15.00 9.06
C ALA A 211 9.51 15.50 7.96
N TRP A 212 9.62 16.82 7.82
CA TRP A 212 10.60 17.44 6.94
C TRP A 212 12.00 17.16 7.45
N VAL A 213 12.86 16.66 6.57
CA VAL A 213 14.28 16.45 6.84
C VAL A 213 15.11 17.25 5.85
N SER A 214 16.19 17.87 6.33
CA SER A 214 17.05 18.74 5.51
C SER A 214 17.99 17.97 4.59
N GLY A 215 18.05 16.66 4.72
CA GLY A 215 18.99 15.83 3.97
C GLY A 215 20.23 15.43 4.79
N PRO A 216 21.20 14.81 4.17
CA PRO A 216 22.42 14.33 4.84
C PRO A 216 23.48 15.43 5.00
N GLU A 217 23.11 16.56 5.56
CA GLU A 217 24.08 17.61 5.91
C GLU A 217 24.61 17.42 7.32
#